data_b67a08c33f0809f63ba734fb04798857
#
_entry.id   b67a08c33f0809f63ba734fb04798857
#
_cell.length_a   1.000
_cell.length_b   1.000
_cell.length_c   1.000
_cell.angle_alpha   90.00
_cell.angle_beta   90.00
_cell.angle_gamma   90.00
#
_symmetry.space_group_name_H-M   'P 1'
#
loop_
_entity.id
_entity.type
_entity.pdbx_description
1 polymer ?
#
loop_
_entity_poly.entity_id
_entity_poly.type
_entity_poly.pdbx_seq_one_letter_code
_entity_poly.pdbx_strand_id
1 'polypeptide(L)'
;MWAETWNQTCPQILFGRFPMDITEDDIFRCNEAAKFYLGGLDNMDEQHMKQINDMITDAFAQYGTHKFVEIHTKTLERCIYHYIYSYQGQYTVTEDSFGVPGKHGVCHGDELYLQFDPMQYEVYKSY
;
A
#
# COMPACT_ATOMS: atom_id res chain seq x y z
N MET A 1 3.48 11.56 -17.49
CA MET A 1 2.26 10.71 -17.52
C MET A 1 1.53 10.69 -16.18
N TRP A 2 2.17 10.33 -15.04
CA TRP A 2 1.48 10.32 -13.73
C TRP A 2 1.16 11.72 -13.19
N ALA A 3 2.08 12.69 -13.36
CA ALA A 3 1.87 14.06 -12.91
C ALA A 3 0.70 14.77 -13.64
N GLU A 4 0.44 14.42 -14.89
CA GLU A 4 -0.63 15.03 -15.69
C GLU A 4 -2.04 14.64 -15.19
N THR A 5 -2.18 13.45 -14.63
CA THR A 5 -3.45 12.94 -14.10
C THR A 5 -3.52 13.00 -12.57
N TRP A 6 -2.49 13.53 -11.92
CA TRP A 6 -2.34 13.50 -10.46
C TRP A 6 -3.56 14.00 -9.70
N ASN A 7 -4.09 15.15 -10.10
CA ASN A 7 -5.26 15.75 -9.43
C ASN A 7 -6.53 14.89 -9.51
N GLN A 8 -6.58 13.95 -10.45
CA GLN A 8 -7.69 13.01 -10.58
C GLN A 8 -7.37 11.67 -9.91
N THR A 9 -6.17 11.16 -10.08
CA THR A 9 -5.80 9.81 -9.64
C THR A 9 -5.44 9.75 -8.17
N CYS A 10 -4.72 10.74 -7.64
CA CYS A 10 -4.28 10.73 -6.26
C CYS A 10 -5.45 10.70 -5.25
N PRO A 11 -6.49 11.55 -5.36
CA PRO A 11 -7.60 11.48 -4.41
C PRO A 11 -8.34 10.14 -4.45
N GLN A 12 -8.39 9.49 -5.61
CA GLN A 12 -8.98 8.16 -5.75
C GLN A 12 -8.13 7.11 -5.04
N ILE A 13 -6.82 7.15 -5.23
CA ILE A 13 -5.88 6.17 -4.67
C ILE A 13 -5.69 6.38 -3.16
N LEU A 14 -5.36 7.60 -2.72
CA LEU A 14 -5.02 7.85 -1.33
C LEU A 14 -6.25 7.97 -0.40
N PHE A 15 -7.39 8.43 -0.92
CA PHE A 15 -8.57 8.75 -0.10
C PHE A 15 -9.82 8.01 -0.52
N GLY A 16 -9.75 7.14 -1.53
CA GLY A 16 -10.91 6.37 -2.02
C GLY A 16 -12.03 7.26 -2.60
N ARG A 17 -11.70 8.45 -3.12
CA ARG A 17 -12.69 9.37 -3.68
C ARG A 17 -13.20 8.87 -5.03
N PHE A 18 -14.49 9.06 -5.29
CA PHE A 18 -15.00 8.95 -6.65
C PHE A 18 -14.64 10.22 -7.45
N PRO A 19 -14.45 10.13 -8.78
CA PRO A 19 -14.04 11.29 -9.59
C PRO A 19 -14.93 12.53 -9.43
N MET A 20 -16.23 12.33 -9.21
CA MET A 20 -17.21 13.41 -9.03
C MET A 20 -17.20 14.05 -7.64
N ASP A 21 -16.55 13.42 -6.67
CA ASP A 21 -16.51 13.87 -5.28
C ASP A 21 -15.15 14.49 -4.90
N ILE A 22 -14.23 14.63 -5.87
CA ILE A 22 -12.91 15.21 -5.65
C ILE A 22 -13.05 16.71 -5.37
N THR A 23 -12.50 17.14 -4.24
CA THR A 23 -12.50 18.52 -3.79
C THR A 23 -11.11 19.17 -3.95
N GLU A 24 -11.05 20.50 -3.88
CA GLU A 24 -9.77 21.23 -3.83
C GLU A 24 -8.93 20.85 -2.60
N ASP A 25 -9.56 20.54 -1.47
CA ASP A 25 -8.89 20.07 -0.27
C ASP A 25 -8.24 18.68 -0.48
N ASP A 26 -8.90 17.77 -1.18
CA ASP A 26 -8.31 16.48 -1.55
C ASP A 26 -7.06 16.66 -2.43
N ILE A 27 -7.13 17.56 -3.41
CA ILE A 27 -6.00 17.90 -4.29
C ILE A 27 -4.85 18.52 -3.48
N PHE A 28 -5.17 19.46 -2.58
CA PHE A 28 -4.18 20.07 -1.70
C PHE A 28 -3.47 19.02 -0.85
N ARG A 29 -4.19 18.10 -0.22
CA ARG A 29 -3.63 17.00 0.59
C ARG A 29 -2.78 16.06 -0.25
N CYS A 30 -3.17 15.77 -1.47
CA CYS A 30 -2.37 14.99 -2.41
C CYS A 30 -1.02 15.65 -2.70
N ASN A 31 -1.01 16.96 -2.92
CA ASN A 31 0.22 17.70 -3.19
C ASN A 31 1.13 17.75 -1.95
N GLU A 32 0.57 17.90 -0.75
CA GLU A 32 1.34 17.82 0.49
C GLU A 32 1.91 16.40 0.72
N ALA A 33 1.17 15.34 0.38
CA ALA A 33 1.68 13.98 0.42
C ALA A 33 2.85 13.79 -0.56
N ALA A 34 2.70 14.21 -1.82
CA ALA A 34 3.77 14.14 -2.81
C ALA A 34 5.01 14.92 -2.37
N LYS A 35 4.82 16.09 -1.77
CA LYS A 35 5.92 16.90 -1.23
C LYS A 35 6.63 16.18 -0.07
N PHE A 36 5.88 15.55 0.82
CA PHE A 36 6.44 14.84 1.98
C PHE A 36 7.26 13.60 1.57
N TYR A 37 6.70 12.74 0.71
CA TYR A 37 7.33 11.47 0.33
C TYR A 37 8.36 11.61 -0.78
N LEU A 38 8.14 12.52 -1.73
CA LEU A 38 8.91 12.64 -2.97
C LEU A 38 9.71 13.95 -3.06
N GLY A 39 9.43 14.92 -2.20
CA GLY A 39 9.97 16.27 -2.35
C GLY A 39 9.26 17.10 -3.41
N GLY A 40 8.25 16.57 -4.08
CA GLY A 40 7.44 17.22 -5.10
C GLY A 40 7.02 16.30 -6.23
N LEU A 41 6.11 16.78 -7.08
CA LEU A 41 5.55 15.98 -8.19
C LEU A 41 6.57 15.69 -9.31
N ASP A 42 7.62 16.49 -9.43
CA ASP A 42 8.68 16.31 -10.44
C ASP A 42 9.44 14.97 -10.23
N ASN A 43 9.39 14.43 -9.02
CA ASN A 43 10.00 13.15 -8.64
C ASN A 43 9.01 11.97 -8.74
N MET A 44 7.88 12.12 -9.41
CA MET A 44 6.91 11.05 -9.64
C MET A 44 7.35 10.18 -10.82
N ASP A 45 8.40 9.39 -10.63
CA ASP A 45 9.04 8.57 -11.66
C ASP A 45 9.47 7.20 -11.13
N GLU A 46 10.05 6.37 -12.00
CA GLU A 46 10.50 5.02 -11.66
C GLU A 46 11.65 4.98 -10.64
N GLN A 47 12.43 6.04 -10.52
CA GLN A 47 13.54 6.10 -9.56
C GLN A 47 13.04 6.27 -8.12
N HIS A 48 11.83 6.80 -7.97
CA HIS A 48 11.19 7.06 -6.67
C HIS A 48 10.08 6.04 -6.33
N MET A 49 10.06 4.88 -7.00
CA MET A 49 9.02 3.84 -6.78
C MET A 49 8.89 3.42 -5.33
N LYS A 50 10.00 3.37 -4.58
CA LYS A 50 9.94 3.03 -3.15
C LYS A 50 9.12 4.06 -2.38
N GLN A 51 9.39 5.34 -2.58
CA GLN A 51 8.70 6.44 -1.90
C GLN A 51 7.22 6.51 -2.31
N ILE A 52 6.92 6.21 -3.57
CA ILE A 52 5.54 6.11 -4.07
C ILE A 52 4.82 4.97 -3.38
N ASN A 53 5.44 3.80 -3.27
CA ASN A 53 4.88 2.66 -2.57
C ASN A 53 4.68 2.95 -1.06
N ASP A 54 5.65 3.59 -0.41
CA ASP A 54 5.54 3.99 1.00
C ASP A 54 4.32 4.93 1.19
N MET A 55 4.15 5.93 0.33
CA MET A 55 3.02 6.85 0.35
C MET A 55 1.67 6.13 0.22
N ILE A 56 1.55 5.23 -0.75
CA ILE A 56 0.33 4.46 -0.99
C ILE A 56 0.07 3.51 0.18
N THR A 57 1.09 2.83 0.69
CA THR A 57 0.98 1.89 1.81
C THR A 57 0.50 2.60 3.08
N ASP A 58 1.08 3.75 3.39
CA ASP A 58 0.69 4.53 4.57
C ASP A 58 -0.76 5.00 4.48
N ALA A 59 -1.19 5.48 3.32
CA ALA A 59 -2.56 5.93 3.13
C ALA A 59 -3.56 4.76 3.14
N PHE A 60 -3.25 3.66 2.46
CA PHE A 60 -4.19 2.57 2.23
C PHE A 60 -4.27 1.58 3.40
N ALA A 61 -3.14 1.26 4.03
CA ALA A 61 -3.06 0.22 5.05
C ALA A 61 -2.67 0.74 6.44
N GLN A 62 -1.58 1.50 6.54
CA GLN A 62 -1.00 1.85 7.83
C GLN A 62 -1.89 2.79 8.65
N TYR A 63 -2.43 3.84 8.02
CA TYR A 63 -3.27 4.79 8.72
C TYR A 63 -4.55 4.15 9.29
N GLY A 64 -5.25 3.36 8.48
CA GLY A 64 -6.47 2.66 8.90
C GLY A 64 -6.20 1.67 10.04
N THR A 65 -5.16 0.86 9.90
CA THR A 65 -4.75 -0.12 10.92
C THR A 65 -4.34 0.56 12.22
N HIS A 66 -3.55 1.63 12.14
CA HIS A 66 -3.13 2.39 13.31
C HIS A 66 -4.34 2.99 14.06
N LYS A 67 -5.27 3.59 13.33
CA LYS A 67 -6.51 4.13 13.91
C LYS A 67 -7.39 3.05 14.51
N PHE A 68 -7.50 1.90 13.88
CA PHE A 68 -8.20 0.74 14.44
C PHE A 68 -7.59 0.33 15.78
N VAL A 69 -6.28 0.13 15.85
CA VAL A 69 -5.57 -0.24 17.08
C VAL A 69 -5.74 0.85 18.15
N GLU A 70 -5.58 2.13 17.80
CA GLU A 70 -5.73 3.26 18.72
C GLU A 70 -7.13 3.29 19.37
N ILE A 71 -8.18 3.11 18.57
CA ILE A 71 -9.57 3.12 19.07
C ILE A 71 -9.80 1.91 19.98
N HIS A 72 -9.40 0.71 19.54
CA HIS A 72 -9.66 -0.51 20.28
C HIS A 72 -8.88 -0.61 21.58
N THR A 73 -7.66 -0.09 21.64
CA THR A 73 -6.89 -0.02 22.90
C THR A 73 -7.53 0.86 23.97
N LYS A 74 -8.35 1.84 23.53
CA LYS A 74 -9.10 2.73 24.43
C LYS A 74 -10.46 2.18 24.85
N THR A 75 -11.02 1.26 24.08
CA THR A 75 -12.40 0.79 24.25
C THR A 75 -12.52 -0.66 24.73
N LEU A 76 -11.50 -1.48 24.50
CA LEU A 76 -11.50 -2.89 24.87
C LEU A 76 -10.69 -3.10 26.17
N GLU A 77 -11.26 -3.92 27.07
CA GLU A 77 -10.58 -4.35 28.31
C GLU A 77 -9.55 -5.49 28.08
N ARG A 78 -9.29 -5.83 26.81
CA ARG A 78 -8.42 -6.94 26.41
C ARG A 78 -7.20 -6.41 25.66
N CYS A 79 -6.08 -7.15 25.75
CA CYS A 79 -4.89 -6.86 24.97
C CYS A 79 -5.14 -7.02 23.49
N ILE A 80 -4.58 -6.10 22.69
CA ILE A 80 -4.53 -6.17 21.24
C ILE A 80 -3.08 -6.47 20.85
N TYR A 81 -2.91 -7.47 20.00
CA TYR A 81 -1.62 -7.80 19.42
C TYR A 81 -1.58 -7.27 18.00
N HIS A 82 -0.64 -6.36 17.74
CA HIS A 82 -0.42 -5.79 16.42
C HIS A 82 1.00 -6.08 15.97
N TYR A 83 1.16 -6.55 14.75
CA TYR A 83 2.48 -6.77 14.15
C TYR A 83 2.52 -6.16 12.75
N ILE A 84 3.73 -5.81 12.31
CA ILE A 84 3.99 -5.39 10.94
C ILE A 84 4.90 -6.45 10.33
N TYR A 85 4.41 -7.10 9.26
CA TYR A 85 5.21 -8.05 8.51
C TYR A 85 6.15 -7.29 7.57
N SER A 86 7.45 -7.48 7.76
CA SER A 86 8.49 -6.78 6.98
C SER A 86 9.55 -7.73 6.40
N TYR A 87 9.35 -9.03 6.52
CA TYR A 87 10.27 -10.02 5.98
C TYR A 87 10.01 -10.26 4.50
N GLN A 88 11.01 -9.99 3.65
CA GLN A 88 10.97 -10.33 2.23
C GLN A 88 11.53 -11.74 2.03
N GLY A 89 10.63 -12.68 1.78
CA GLY A 89 10.95 -14.08 1.52
C GLY A 89 11.50 -14.35 0.12
N GLN A 90 11.63 -15.64 -0.18
CA GLN A 90 11.98 -16.12 -1.53
C GLN A 90 10.78 -16.01 -2.48
N TYR A 91 9.60 -16.27 -1.98
CA TYR A 91 8.34 -16.21 -2.72
C TYR A 91 7.61 -14.94 -2.37
N THR A 92 7.04 -14.27 -3.37
CA THR A 92 6.24 -13.06 -3.18
C THR A 92 4.98 -13.12 -4.03
N VAL A 93 3.89 -12.54 -3.51
CA VAL A 93 2.64 -12.41 -4.27
C VAL A 93 2.85 -11.59 -5.54
N THR A 94 3.77 -10.63 -5.52
CA THR A 94 4.10 -9.79 -6.68
C THR A 94 4.63 -10.63 -7.83
N GLU A 95 5.54 -11.55 -7.57
CA GLU A 95 6.11 -12.41 -8.61
C GLU A 95 5.12 -13.48 -9.06
N ASP A 96 4.51 -14.18 -8.10
CA ASP A 96 3.63 -15.32 -8.39
C ASP A 96 2.31 -14.92 -9.05
N SER A 97 1.68 -13.84 -8.58
CA SER A 97 0.34 -13.45 -9.06
C SER A 97 0.38 -12.43 -10.18
N PHE A 98 1.40 -11.57 -10.22
CA PHE A 98 1.50 -10.48 -11.19
C PHE A 98 2.63 -10.68 -12.20
N GLY A 99 3.48 -11.70 -12.02
CA GLY A 99 4.59 -11.98 -12.93
C GLY A 99 5.65 -10.88 -12.96
N VAL A 100 5.74 -10.07 -11.92
CA VAL A 100 6.73 -8.98 -11.81
C VAL A 100 7.97 -9.51 -11.10
N PRO A 101 9.05 -9.83 -11.81
CA PRO A 101 10.24 -10.41 -11.21
C PRO A 101 11.01 -9.38 -10.39
N GLY A 102 11.65 -9.85 -9.32
CA GLY A 102 12.55 -9.05 -8.53
C GLY A 102 12.02 -8.71 -7.14
N LYS A 103 12.90 -8.10 -6.34
CA LYS A 103 12.60 -7.75 -4.96
C LYS A 103 12.09 -6.33 -4.88
N HIS A 104 10.77 -6.18 -4.86
CA HIS A 104 10.08 -4.88 -4.84
C HIS A 104 9.59 -4.47 -3.42
N GLY A 105 10.07 -5.15 -2.39
CA GLY A 105 9.59 -4.99 -1.02
C GLY A 105 8.67 -6.14 -0.60
N VAL A 106 7.89 -5.92 0.44
CA VAL A 106 6.93 -6.89 0.98
C VAL A 106 5.55 -6.56 0.43
N CYS A 107 4.92 -7.52 -0.23
CA CYS A 107 3.59 -7.36 -0.79
C CYS A 107 2.52 -7.82 0.22
N HIS A 108 1.30 -7.29 0.07
CA HIS A 108 0.15 -7.79 0.81
C HIS A 108 -0.08 -9.28 0.53
N GLY A 109 -0.14 -10.08 1.58
CA GLY A 109 -0.30 -11.52 1.49
C GLY A 109 1.00 -12.32 1.50
N ASP A 110 2.19 -11.68 1.47
CA ASP A 110 3.46 -12.41 1.51
C ASP A 110 3.62 -13.23 2.80
N GLU A 111 3.03 -12.80 3.92
CA GLU A 111 3.02 -13.55 5.18
C GLU A 111 2.29 -14.89 5.07
N LEU A 112 1.38 -15.02 4.11
CA LEU A 112 0.64 -16.26 3.90
C LEU A 112 1.54 -17.39 3.42
N TYR A 113 2.63 -17.08 2.71
CA TYR A 113 3.63 -18.09 2.32
C TYR A 113 4.38 -18.71 3.50
N LEU A 114 4.38 -18.05 4.67
CA LEU A 114 4.93 -18.62 5.90
C LEU A 114 3.91 -19.39 6.71
N GLN A 115 2.61 -19.14 6.51
CA GLN A 115 1.52 -19.75 7.25
C GLN A 115 0.94 -20.97 6.53
N PHE A 116 0.99 -20.95 5.21
CA PHE A 116 0.42 -21.98 4.35
C PHE A 116 1.48 -22.54 3.41
N ASP A 117 1.44 -23.83 3.15
CA ASP A 117 2.39 -24.49 2.26
C ASP A 117 2.22 -23.95 0.82
N PRO A 118 3.25 -23.30 0.25
CA PRO A 118 3.19 -22.78 -1.11
C PRO A 118 3.01 -23.86 -2.16
N MET A 119 3.36 -25.11 -1.86
CA MET A 119 3.13 -26.27 -2.76
C MET A 119 1.63 -26.53 -3.01
N GLN A 120 0.75 -26.15 -2.11
CA GLN A 120 -0.70 -26.21 -2.38
C GLN A 120 -1.16 -25.14 -3.39
N TYR A 121 -0.41 -24.06 -3.55
CA TYR A 121 -0.72 -22.99 -4.51
C TYR A 121 -0.45 -23.39 -5.95
N GLU A 122 0.52 -24.27 -6.20
CA GLU A 122 0.83 -24.76 -7.55
C GLU A 122 -0.27 -25.67 -8.12
N VAL A 123 -1.03 -26.34 -7.25
CA VAL A 123 -2.16 -27.18 -7.67
C VAL A 123 -3.28 -26.34 -8.31
N TYR A 124 -3.43 -25.08 -7.91
CA TYR A 124 -4.45 -24.19 -8.48
C TYR A 124 -4.02 -23.49 -9.78
N LYS A 125 -2.71 -23.42 -10.09
CA LYS A 125 -2.21 -22.87 -11.35
C LYS A 125 -2.29 -23.87 -12.53
N SER A 126 -2.60 -25.14 -12.25
CA SER A 126 -2.67 -26.20 -13.27
C SER A 126 -4.11 -26.48 -13.78
N TYR A 127 -5.07 -25.67 -13.42
CA TYR A 127 -6.44 -25.65 -13.93
C TYR A 127 -6.77 -24.27 -14.52
#